data_44da77dc1ee34ba900f2600b7104f211
#
_entry.id   44da77dc1ee34ba900f2600b7104f211
#
_cell.length_a   1.000
_cell.length_b   1.000
_cell.length_c   1.000
_cell.angle_alpha   90.00
_cell.angle_beta   90.00
_cell.angle_gamma   90.00
#
_symmetry.space_group_name_H-M   'P 1'
#
loop_
_entity.id
_entity.type
_entity.pdbx_description
1 polymer ?
#
loop_
_entity_poly.entity_id
_entity_poly.type
_entity_poly.pdbx_seq_one_letter_code
_entity_poly.pdbx_strand_id
1 'polypeptide(L)'
;MKRLILIMLICIANRAYGQINPKKIETVKIQTSAVCGMCEDLIIHKNLAFEKGVKYADMDVKTGVLTVNYRKDKTSVTHLRSLISSLGYSADSVKADSLAYENLHFCCKKPFEDEK
;
A
#
# COMPACT_ATOMS: atom_id res chain seq x y z
N MET A 1 8.55 11.32 -50.69
CA MET A 1 9.39 11.66 -49.56
C MET A 1 8.65 12.40 -48.42
N LYS A 2 7.81 13.37 -48.71
CA LYS A 2 7.04 14.07 -47.64
C LYS A 2 6.11 13.16 -46.86
N ARG A 3 5.53 12.14 -47.44
CA ARG A 3 4.63 11.18 -46.75
C ARG A 3 5.39 10.24 -45.84
N LEU A 4 6.61 9.85 -46.17
CA LEU A 4 7.47 9.00 -45.34
C LEU A 4 7.97 9.74 -44.10
N ILE A 5 8.30 11.03 -44.22
CA ILE A 5 8.71 11.87 -43.10
C ILE A 5 7.56 12.08 -42.11
N LEU A 6 6.33 12.23 -42.64
CA LEU A 6 5.13 12.38 -41.79
C LEU A 6 4.85 11.11 -40.96
N ILE A 7 5.02 9.95 -41.54
CA ILE A 7 4.83 8.64 -40.90
C ILE A 7 5.93 8.42 -39.84
N MET A 8 7.16 8.80 -40.12
CA MET A 8 8.25 8.76 -39.12
C MET A 8 8.00 9.68 -37.93
N LEU A 9 7.48 10.86 -38.16
CA LEU A 9 7.13 11.81 -37.08
C LEU A 9 6.00 11.29 -36.19
N ILE A 10 5.02 10.60 -36.75
CA ILE A 10 3.91 10.00 -36.00
C ILE A 10 4.40 8.82 -35.13
N CYS A 11 5.36 8.02 -35.62
CA CYS A 11 5.95 6.92 -34.84
C CYS A 11 6.78 7.39 -33.64
N ILE A 12 7.40 8.58 -33.74
CA ILE A 12 8.19 9.15 -32.62
C ILE A 12 7.26 9.69 -31.53
N ALA A 13 6.11 10.25 -31.88
CA ALA A 13 5.14 10.77 -30.92
C ALA A 13 4.51 9.67 -30.05
N ASN A 14 4.41 8.43 -30.55
CA ASN A 14 3.83 7.30 -29.81
C ASN A 14 4.75 6.69 -28.73
N ARG A 15 6.02 7.05 -28.69
CA ARG A 15 6.94 6.56 -27.66
C ARG A 15 6.94 7.37 -26.37
N ALA A 16 6.28 8.52 -26.35
CA ALA A 16 6.21 9.40 -25.18
C ALA A 16 5.13 9.00 -24.15
N TYR A 17 4.25 8.08 -24.50
CA TYR A 17 3.09 7.69 -23.67
C TYR A 17 3.30 6.35 -22.99
N GLY A 18 4.25 6.17 -22.16
CA GLY A 18 4.36 4.87 -21.50
C GLY A 18 5.51 4.69 -20.55
N GLN A 19 6.25 5.73 -20.26
CA GLN A 19 7.32 5.63 -19.28
C GLN A 19 6.79 5.95 -17.89
N ILE A 20 6.58 4.88 -17.10
CA ILE A 20 6.46 5.03 -15.66
C ILE A 20 7.79 5.59 -15.16
N ASN A 21 7.77 6.81 -14.65
CA ASN A 21 8.96 7.41 -14.09
C ASN A 21 9.31 6.69 -12.79
N PRO A 22 10.42 5.91 -12.72
CA PRO A 22 10.77 5.16 -11.52
C PRO A 22 11.07 6.04 -10.31
N LYS A 23 11.36 7.33 -10.51
CA LYS A 23 11.57 8.30 -9.43
C LYS A 23 10.30 8.62 -8.63
N LYS A 24 9.14 8.29 -9.15
CA LYS A 24 7.84 8.50 -8.46
C LYS A 24 7.43 7.32 -7.58
N ILE A 25 8.16 6.20 -7.64
CA ILE A 25 7.89 5.03 -6.81
C ILE A 25 8.80 5.06 -5.59
N GLU A 26 8.22 4.98 -4.41
CA GLU A 26 8.93 4.84 -3.14
C GLU A 26 8.51 3.58 -2.42
N THR A 27 9.40 3.13 -1.54
CA THR A 27 9.15 2.01 -0.63
C THR A 27 9.09 2.54 0.79
N VAL A 28 8.05 2.15 1.52
CA VAL A 28 7.91 2.45 2.94
C VAL A 28 7.70 1.17 3.74
N LYS A 29 8.24 1.13 4.95
CA LYS A 29 7.96 0.10 5.95
C LYS A 29 7.09 0.69 7.04
N ILE A 30 5.96 0.06 7.31
CA ILE A 30 5.00 0.48 8.32
C ILE A 30 4.89 -0.62 9.36
N GLN A 31 5.14 -0.28 10.63
CA GLN A 31 4.92 -1.20 11.74
C GLN A 31 3.43 -1.28 12.03
N THR A 32 2.84 -2.44 11.86
CA THR A 32 1.42 -2.69 12.14
C THR A 32 1.22 -3.57 13.35
N SER A 33 -0.01 -3.63 13.85
CA SER A 33 -0.44 -4.55 14.90
C SER A 33 -0.95 -5.90 14.34
N ALA A 34 -0.72 -6.19 13.07
CA ALA A 34 -1.07 -7.47 12.45
C ALA A 34 -0.26 -8.62 13.08
N VAL A 35 -0.93 -9.75 13.35
CA VAL A 35 -0.34 -10.88 14.09
C VAL A 35 -0.51 -12.23 13.41
N CYS A 36 -1.26 -12.34 12.32
CA CYS A 36 -1.53 -13.62 11.64
C CYS A 36 -1.80 -13.45 10.15
N GLY A 37 -1.87 -14.55 9.42
CA GLY A 37 -2.13 -14.56 7.97
C GLY A 37 -3.50 -13.98 7.58
N MET A 38 -4.50 -14.02 8.45
CA MET A 38 -5.79 -13.38 8.19
C MET A 38 -5.67 -11.86 8.19
N CYS A 39 -4.78 -11.31 9.00
CA CYS A 39 -4.47 -9.88 9.02
C CYS A 39 -3.79 -9.47 7.72
N GLU A 40 -2.84 -10.24 7.24
CA GLU A 40 -2.18 -10.04 5.96
C GLU A 40 -3.20 -10.05 4.81
N ASP A 41 -4.08 -11.04 4.78
CA ASP A 41 -5.13 -11.17 3.76
C ASP A 41 -6.03 -9.93 3.74
N LEU A 42 -6.50 -9.48 4.91
CA LEU A 42 -7.36 -8.31 5.01
C LEU A 42 -6.65 -7.03 4.58
N ILE A 43 -5.42 -6.81 5.02
CA ILE A 43 -4.67 -5.59 4.72
C ILE A 43 -4.23 -5.57 3.26
N ILE A 44 -3.59 -6.63 2.78
CA ILE A 44 -2.98 -6.67 1.46
C ILE A 44 -4.00 -7.04 0.39
N HIS A 45 -4.55 -8.24 0.47
CA HIS A 45 -5.33 -8.79 -0.64
C HIS A 45 -6.72 -8.16 -0.79
N LYS A 46 -7.34 -7.76 0.30
CA LYS A 46 -8.68 -7.16 0.28
C LYS A 46 -8.69 -5.63 0.21
N ASN A 47 -7.59 -4.97 0.56
CA ASN A 47 -7.54 -3.51 0.60
C ASN A 47 -6.39 -2.92 -0.20
N LEU A 48 -5.13 -3.14 0.16
CA LEU A 48 -4.00 -2.49 -0.50
C LEU A 48 -3.87 -2.86 -1.98
N ALA A 49 -4.21 -4.08 -2.36
CA ALA A 49 -4.18 -4.50 -3.77
C ALA A 49 -5.11 -3.69 -4.68
N PHE A 50 -6.15 -3.08 -4.12
CA PHE A 50 -7.10 -2.23 -4.82
C PHE A 50 -6.88 -0.73 -4.58
N GLU A 51 -5.93 -0.37 -3.73
CA GLU A 51 -5.68 1.03 -3.40
C GLU A 51 -4.93 1.72 -4.53
N LYS A 52 -5.43 2.89 -4.93
CA LYS A 52 -4.81 3.70 -5.97
C LYS A 52 -3.40 4.10 -5.57
N GLY A 53 -2.45 3.86 -6.46
CA GLY A 53 -1.06 4.22 -6.25
C GLY A 53 -0.20 3.16 -5.58
N VAL A 54 -0.79 2.12 -5.01
CA VAL A 54 -0.04 0.98 -4.48
C VAL A 54 0.37 0.05 -5.62
N LYS A 55 1.66 -0.24 -5.73
CA LYS A 55 2.24 -1.12 -6.74
C LYS A 55 2.45 -2.53 -6.22
N TYR A 56 2.94 -2.64 -5.00
CA TYR A 56 3.24 -3.91 -4.35
C TYR A 56 3.18 -3.74 -2.84
N ALA A 57 2.73 -4.76 -2.16
CA ALA A 57 2.75 -4.81 -0.70
C ALA A 57 3.11 -6.22 -0.23
N ASP A 58 3.89 -6.29 0.83
CA ASP A 58 4.31 -7.53 1.47
C ASP A 58 4.33 -7.34 2.98
N MET A 59 4.02 -8.38 3.72
CA MET A 59 3.98 -8.33 5.18
C MET A 59 4.78 -9.47 5.79
N ASP A 60 5.61 -9.13 6.77
CA ASP A 60 6.18 -10.09 7.70
C ASP A 60 5.21 -10.26 8.88
N VAL A 61 4.44 -11.35 8.89
CA VAL A 61 3.46 -11.63 9.94
C VAL A 61 4.09 -11.87 11.32
N LYS A 62 5.36 -12.24 11.37
CA LYS A 62 6.08 -12.45 12.64
C LYS A 62 6.35 -11.13 13.36
N THR A 63 6.69 -10.10 12.61
CA THR A 63 7.02 -8.78 13.14
C THR A 63 5.88 -7.77 12.99
N GLY A 64 4.91 -8.03 12.10
CA GLY A 64 3.86 -7.10 11.74
C GLY A 64 4.33 -5.96 10.83
N VAL A 65 5.54 -6.04 10.28
CA VAL A 65 6.09 -5.01 9.39
C VAL A 65 5.52 -5.19 7.99
N LEU A 66 4.84 -4.15 7.52
CA LEU A 66 4.29 -4.04 6.17
C LEU A 66 5.25 -3.23 5.30
N THR A 67 5.65 -3.79 4.17
CA THR A 67 6.45 -3.09 3.15
C THR A 67 5.55 -2.76 1.97
N VAL A 68 5.49 -1.48 1.57
CA VAL A 68 4.64 -1.01 0.48
C VAL A 68 5.46 -0.24 -0.53
N ASN A 69 5.36 -0.64 -1.80
CA ASN A 69 5.85 0.14 -2.93
C ASN A 69 4.68 0.95 -3.50
N TYR A 70 4.80 2.25 -3.53
CA TYR A 70 3.72 3.15 -3.94
C TYR A 70 4.20 4.29 -4.81
N ARG A 71 3.29 4.84 -5.59
CA ARG A 71 3.54 6.03 -6.40
C ARG A 71 3.26 7.30 -5.59
N LYS A 72 4.28 8.14 -5.42
CA LYS A 72 4.18 9.40 -4.67
C LYS A 72 3.20 10.40 -5.28
N ASP A 73 2.97 10.30 -6.59
CA ASP A 73 2.04 11.17 -7.31
C ASP A 73 0.57 10.73 -7.19
N LYS A 74 0.30 9.57 -6.61
CA LYS A 74 -1.04 9.00 -6.47
C LYS A 74 -1.50 8.81 -5.02
N THR A 75 -0.58 8.53 -4.12
CA THR A 75 -0.86 8.31 -2.70
C THR A 75 0.29 8.80 -1.83
N SER A 76 0.13 8.70 -0.52
CA SER A 76 1.14 9.11 0.45
C SER A 76 1.24 8.12 1.60
N VAL A 77 2.33 8.15 2.34
CA VAL A 77 2.51 7.34 3.56
C VAL A 77 1.42 7.65 4.59
N THR A 78 1.07 8.92 4.73
CA THR A 78 -0.01 9.37 5.64
C THR A 78 -1.34 8.73 5.27
N HIS A 79 -1.67 8.70 3.99
CA HIS A 79 -2.89 8.04 3.50
C HIS A 79 -2.87 6.53 3.74
N LEU A 80 -1.74 5.88 3.48
CA LEU A 80 -1.58 4.43 3.73
C LEU A 80 -1.74 4.09 5.21
N ARG A 81 -1.15 4.88 6.11
CA ARG A 81 -1.34 4.72 7.56
C ARG A 81 -2.80 4.87 7.98
N SER A 82 -3.48 5.86 7.44
CA SER A 82 -4.91 6.09 7.70
C SER A 82 -5.78 4.94 7.21
N LEU A 83 -5.47 4.39 6.05
CA LEU A 83 -6.16 3.22 5.52
C LEU A 83 -6.01 2.02 6.45
N ILE A 84 -4.80 1.72 6.89
CA ILE A 84 -4.51 0.60 7.81
C ILE A 84 -5.23 0.81 9.15
N SER A 85 -5.20 2.02 9.68
CA SER A 85 -5.94 2.39 10.89
C SER A 85 -7.44 2.15 10.75
N SER A 86 -8.03 2.50 9.61
CA SER A 86 -9.46 2.30 9.35
C SER A 86 -9.87 0.82 9.28
N LEU A 87 -8.90 -0.07 9.03
CA LEU A 87 -9.12 -1.52 9.03
C LEU A 87 -9.08 -2.14 10.43
N GLY A 88 -8.64 -1.39 11.44
CA GLY A 88 -8.55 -1.85 12.82
C GLY A 88 -7.14 -2.19 13.29
N TYR A 89 -6.11 -1.78 12.54
CA TYR A 89 -4.70 -2.02 12.88
C TYR A 89 -3.98 -0.72 13.17
N SER A 90 -3.04 -0.74 14.11
CA SER A 90 -2.13 0.39 14.26
C SER A 90 -1.16 0.47 13.06
N ALA A 91 -0.76 1.66 12.72
CA ALA A 91 0.19 1.94 11.64
C ALA A 91 1.22 2.96 12.13
N ASP A 92 2.39 2.49 12.52
CA ASP A 92 3.42 3.27 13.22
C ASP A 92 2.83 3.96 14.46
N SER A 93 2.84 5.28 14.52
CA SER A 93 2.25 6.06 15.61
C SER A 93 0.74 6.27 15.53
N VAL A 94 0.11 5.91 14.40
CA VAL A 94 -1.33 6.05 14.18
C VAL A 94 -2.04 4.89 14.86
N LYS A 95 -2.94 5.19 15.80
CA LYS A 95 -3.73 4.17 16.51
C LYS A 95 -4.77 3.56 15.58
N ALA A 96 -5.08 2.28 15.81
CA ALA A 96 -6.19 1.60 15.15
C ALA A 96 -7.53 2.31 15.48
N ASP A 97 -8.43 2.37 14.49
CA ASP A 97 -9.81 2.76 14.73
C ASP A 97 -10.47 1.75 15.69
N SER A 98 -11.02 2.22 16.80
CA SER A 98 -11.51 1.35 17.89
C SER A 98 -12.69 0.48 17.46
N LEU A 99 -13.63 1.01 16.67
CA LEU A 99 -14.76 0.24 16.17
C LEU A 99 -14.31 -0.84 15.18
N ALA A 100 -13.41 -0.50 14.27
CA ALA A 100 -12.85 -1.46 13.32
C ALA A 100 -12.05 -2.55 14.06
N TYR A 101 -11.28 -2.20 15.07
CA TYR A 101 -10.56 -3.15 15.90
C TYR A 101 -11.50 -4.14 16.61
N GLU A 102 -12.59 -3.67 17.17
CA GLU A 102 -13.58 -4.52 17.84
C GLU A 102 -14.23 -5.52 16.89
N ASN A 103 -14.39 -5.16 15.63
CA ASN A 103 -14.98 -6.00 14.58
C ASN A 103 -13.99 -6.97 13.95
N LEU A 104 -12.70 -6.91 14.27
CA LEU A 104 -11.71 -7.87 13.79
C LEU A 104 -11.99 -9.27 14.36
N HIS A 105 -11.64 -10.29 13.56
CA HIS A 105 -11.61 -11.66 14.06
C HIS A 105 -10.67 -11.75 15.26
N PHE A 106 -10.98 -12.58 16.24
CA PHE A 106 -10.22 -12.66 17.48
C PHE A 106 -8.72 -12.94 17.27
N CYS A 107 -8.34 -13.70 16.23
CA CYS A 107 -6.92 -13.97 15.92
C CYS A 107 -6.18 -12.75 15.38
N CYS A 108 -6.89 -11.70 14.93
CA CYS A 108 -6.31 -10.44 14.46
C CYS A 108 -6.19 -9.40 15.57
N LYS A 109 -6.68 -9.69 16.75
CA LYS A 109 -6.52 -8.83 17.94
C LYS A 109 -5.27 -9.24 18.68
N LYS A 110 -4.39 -8.26 18.97
CA LYS A 110 -3.29 -8.53 19.90
C LYS A 110 -3.85 -8.93 21.26
N PRO A 111 -3.32 -9.99 21.90
CA PRO A 111 -3.60 -10.19 23.30
C PRO A 111 -3.23 -8.91 24.05
N PHE A 112 -4.07 -8.48 24.95
CA PHE A 112 -3.70 -7.39 25.87
C PHE A 112 -2.44 -7.83 26.61
N GLU A 113 -1.31 -7.27 26.22
CA GLU A 113 -0.18 -7.24 27.11
C GLU A 113 -0.59 -6.29 28.24
N ASP A 114 -0.90 -6.84 29.40
CA ASP A 114 -1.03 -6.02 30.59
C ASP A 114 0.24 -5.19 30.69
N GLU A 115 0.12 -3.90 30.46
CA GLU A 115 1.19 -2.95 30.73
C GLU A 115 1.53 -3.04 32.21
N LYS A 116 2.58 -3.76 32.50
CA LYS A 116 3.16 -3.74 33.81
C LYS A 116 4.05 -2.52 33.97
#